data_0e21a2aff6aa4a8be6602bedc56b4985
#
_entry.id   0e21a2aff6aa4a8be6602bedc56b4985
#
_cell.length_a   1.000
_cell.length_b   1.000
_cell.length_c   1.000
_cell.angle_alpha   90.00
_cell.angle_beta   90.00
_cell.angle_gamma   90.00
#
_symmetry.space_group_name_H-M   'P 1'
#
loop_
_entity.id
_entity.type
_entity.pdbx_description
1 polymer ?
#
loop_
_entity_poly.entity_id
_entity_poly.type
_entity_poly.pdbx_seq_one_letter_code
_entity_poly.pdbx_strand_id
1 'polypeptide(L)'
;MNKKGSLFHISKRDALPLPKALQIRGGILLLALVFCGLITTLLTGQDPIAVYGTILKGAFGTSRKIWVTGQNVAVLLGISLAVTPAFKMRFWNIGAEGQTLIGCLATTTCMICLGGKMPNWLLLEVMTVASLAAGALWGFLPAFFKAKWNTNETLFTLMMNYIAMQLASYFIIIWEVPKGAGKIGIINQASEAGWLPRIGGQAQLLPILVVALLTGMMYIYLTYSKHGYEIAVVGESQRTASYAGIKVDRVIIRTMVLSGAICGLMGYILTAGISHTLTTTIVNSRGFTAVMVSWMSKFNPFIMIAASLLLVTMDRGAGEISTAFSLNQSFADILTGIILFFIIATEFFITYKVTLRKSSKKEA
;
A
#
# COMPACT_ATOMS: atom_id res chain seq x y z
N MET A 1 -36.30 28.54 -14.93
CA MET A 1 -35.42 27.41 -15.28
C MET A 1 -35.93 26.16 -14.58
N ASN A 2 -36.52 25.22 -15.33
CA ASN A 2 -37.06 23.97 -14.80
C ASN A 2 -35.93 23.07 -14.29
N LYS A 3 -35.75 22.96 -12.98
CA LYS A 3 -34.88 21.95 -12.39
C LYS A 3 -35.51 20.58 -12.67
N LYS A 4 -35.09 19.89 -13.73
CA LYS A 4 -35.36 18.46 -13.92
C LYS A 4 -34.80 17.76 -12.68
N GLY A 5 -35.68 17.30 -11.80
CA GLY A 5 -35.28 16.57 -10.61
C GLY A 5 -34.47 15.33 -11.00
N SER A 6 -33.36 15.04 -10.33
CA SER A 6 -32.52 13.89 -10.59
C SER A 6 -33.37 12.60 -10.53
N LEU A 7 -33.19 11.70 -11.50
CA LEU A 7 -33.87 10.41 -11.62
C LEU A 7 -33.59 9.49 -10.41
N PHE A 8 -32.44 9.70 -9.76
CA PHE A 8 -31.98 8.91 -8.62
C PHE A 8 -32.01 9.75 -7.35
N HIS A 9 -32.48 9.18 -6.28
CA HIS A 9 -32.36 9.71 -4.93
C HIS A 9 -31.36 8.84 -4.15
N ILE A 10 -30.26 9.48 -3.71
CA ILE A 10 -29.20 8.84 -2.93
C ILE A 10 -29.41 9.25 -1.47
N SER A 11 -29.66 8.27 -0.60
CA SER A 11 -29.78 8.48 0.84
C SER A 11 -28.72 7.67 1.57
N LYS A 12 -28.16 8.25 2.65
CA LYS A 12 -27.25 7.50 3.53
C LYS A 12 -28.04 6.36 4.17
N ARG A 13 -27.48 5.17 4.15
CA ARG A 13 -28.09 3.97 4.73
C ARG A 13 -27.66 3.84 6.20
N ASP A 14 -28.55 3.35 7.04
CA ASP A 14 -28.18 2.91 8.37
C ASP A 14 -27.19 1.73 8.29
N ALA A 15 -26.44 1.50 9.38
CA ALA A 15 -25.44 0.44 9.41
C ALA A 15 -26.07 -0.91 9.06
N LEU A 16 -25.59 -1.53 7.98
CA LEU A 16 -26.07 -2.85 7.54
C LEU A 16 -25.56 -3.92 8.51
N PRO A 17 -26.39 -4.91 8.85
CA PRO A 17 -25.92 -6.09 9.57
C PRO A 17 -24.88 -6.85 8.73
N LEU A 18 -23.88 -7.39 9.42
CA LEU A 18 -22.70 -8.02 8.84
C LEU A 18 -23.00 -9.05 7.72
N PRO A 19 -24.03 -9.95 7.85
CA PRO A 19 -24.34 -10.90 6.80
C PRO A 19 -24.84 -10.23 5.51
N LYS A 20 -25.64 -9.16 5.61
CA LYS A 20 -26.12 -8.42 4.42
C LYS A 20 -24.97 -7.65 3.74
N ALA A 21 -24.04 -7.09 4.51
CA ALA A 21 -22.86 -6.43 3.97
C ALA A 21 -21.96 -7.44 3.22
N LEU A 22 -21.79 -8.66 3.74
CA LEU A 22 -21.06 -9.74 3.10
C LEU A 22 -21.74 -10.22 1.82
N GLN A 23 -23.07 -10.33 1.79
CA GLN A 23 -23.83 -10.69 0.58
C GLN A 23 -23.64 -9.66 -0.54
N ILE A 24 -23.70 -8.35 -0.20
CA ILE A 24 -23.47 -7.27 -1.18
C ILE A 24 -22.04 -7.34 -1.71
N ARG A 25 -21.06 -7.53 -0.82
CA ARG A 25 -19.64 -7.65 -1.21
C ARG A 25 -19.42 -8.87 -2.11
N GLY A 26 -19.94 -10.02 -1.74
CA GLY A 26 -19.84 -11.24 -2.53
C GLY A 26 -20.53 -11.11 -3.90
N GLY A 27 -21.73 -10.53 -3.95
CA GLY A 27 -22.47 -10.31 -5.18
C GLY A 27 -21.76 -9.37 -6.15
N ILE A 28 -21.21 -8.26 -5.66
CA ILE A 28 -20.47 -7.31 -6.51
C ILE A 28 -19.13 -7.90 -6.96
N LEU A 29 -18.43 -8.65 -6.10
CA LEU A 29 -17.22 -9.37 -6.50
C LEU A 29 -17.50 -10.40 -7.59
N LEU A 30 -18.60 -11.15 -7.46
CA LEU A 30 -19.04 -12.11 -8.47
C LEU A 30 -19.36 -11.42 -9.79
N LEU A 31 -20.04 -10.27 -9.74
CA LEU A 31 -20.33 -9.44 -10.91
C LEU A 31 -19.03 -8.91 -11.56
N ALA A 32 -18.04 -8.50 -10.75
CA ALA A 32 -16.73 -8.11 -11.24
C ALA A 32 -16.03 -9.26 -11.98
N LEU A 33 -16.05 -10.46 -11.42
CA LEU A 33 -15.46 -11.64 -12.05
C LEU A 33 -16.19 -11.98 -13.37
N VAL A 34 -17.52 -11.97 -13.39
CA VAL A 34 -18.29 -12.20 -14.63
C VAL A 34 -17.94 -11.16 -15.70
N PHE A 35 -17.83 -9.89 -15.30
CA PHE A 35 -17.49 -8.80 -16.22
C PHE A 35 -16.03 -8.93 -16.74
N CYS A 36 -15.09 -9.26 -15.88
CA CYS A 36 -13.71 -9.57 -16.29
C CYS A 36 -13.66 -10.80 -17.22
N GLY A 37 -14.46 -11.83 -16.95
CA GLY A 37 -14.58 -13.00 -17.82
C GLY A 37 -15.08 -12.65 -19.21
N LEU A 38 -16.13 -11.83 -19.30
CA LEU A 38 -16.67 -11.34 -20.57
C LEU A 38 -15.62 -10.56 -21.36
N ILE A 39 -14.90 -9.64 -20.71
CA ILE A 39 -13.82 -8.87 -21.35
C ILE A 39 -12.70 -9.80 -21.83
N THR A 40 -12.32 -10.79 -21.02
CA THR A 40 -11.30 -11.76 -21.39
C THR A 40 -11.70 -12.51 -22.66
N THR A 41 -12.91 -13.05 -22.71
CA THR A 41 -13.40 -13.76 -23.90
C THR A 41 -13.49 -12.87 -25.12
N LEU A 42 -14.00 -11.65 -24.97
CA LEU A 42 -14.18 -10.71 -26.09
C LEU A 42 -12.85 -10.21 -26.67
N LEU A 43 -11.84 -9.95 -25.81
CA LEU A 43 -10.57 -9.36 -26.26
C LEU A 43 -9.52 -10.41 -26.64
N THR A 44 -9.55 -11.58 -26.02
CA THR A 44 -8.48 -12.58 -26.18
C THR A 44 -8.95 -13.91 -26.77
N GLY A 45 -10.26 -14.16 -26.80
CA GLY A 45 -10.83 -15.47 -27.20
C GLY A 45 -10.53 -16.61 -26.21
N GLN A 46 -9.92 -16.30 -25.05
CA GLN A 46 -9.53 -17.28 -24.04
C GLN A 46 -10.72 -17.65 -23.12
N ASP A 47 -10.71 -18.88 -22.61
CA ASP A 47 -11.69 -19.33 -21.61
C ASP A 47 -11.44 -18.60 -20.27
N PRO A 48 -12.44 -17.86 -19.74
CA PRO A 48 -12.32 -17.15 -18.47
C PRO A 48 -11.97 -18.06 -17.29
N ILE A 49 -12.47 -19.30 -17.27
CA ILE A 49 -12.22 -20.25 -16.18
C ILE A 49 -10.74 -20.65 -16.18
N ALA A 50 -10.16 -20.89 -17.37
CA ALA A 50 -8.74 -21.17 -17.52
C ALA A 50 -7.88 -19.99 -17.06
N VAL A 51 -8.29 -18.75 -17.39
CA VAL A 51 -7.61 -17.53 -16.97
C VAL A 51 -7.66 -17.37 -15.44
N TYR A 52 -8.79 -17.56 -14.79
CA TYR A 52 -8.89 -17.50 -13.33
C TYR A 52 -8.09 -18.62 -12.65
N GLY A 53 -8.11 -19.83 -13.20
CA GLY A 53 -7.25 -20.92 -12.73
C GLY A 53 -5.77 -20.57 -12.82
N THR A 54 -5.36 -19.85 -13.88
CA THR A 54 -3.98 -19.39 -14.06
C THR A 54 -3.61 -18.29 -13.05
N ILE A 55 -4.53 -17.36 -12.71
CA ILE A 55 -4.32 -16.37 -11.64
C ILE A 55 -3.99 -17.09 -10.33
N LEU A 56 -4.80 -18.07 -9.94
CA LEU A 56 -4.58 -18.82 -8.69
C LEU A 56 -3.28 -19.63 -8.73
N LYS A 57 -2.96 -20.26 -9.87
CA LYS A 57 -1.69 -20.95 -10.07
C LYS A 57 -0.47 -20.02 -10.01
N GLY A 58 -0.62 -18.76 -10.46
CA GLY A 58 0.40 -17.73 -10.36
C GLY A 58 0.76 -17.38 -8.93
N ALA A 59 -0.23 -17.30 -8.05
CA ALA A 59 -0.04 -16.99 -6.64
C ALA A 59 0.31 -18.23 -5.79
N PHE A 60 -0.34 -19.37 -6.02
CA PHE A 60 -0.32 -20.53 -5.10
C PHE A 60 0.14 -21.85 -5.74
N GLY A 61 0.47 -21.88 -7.03
CA GLY A 61 0.72 -23.11 -7.78
C GLY A 61 1.95 -23.93 -7.35
N THR A 62 2.89 -23.33 -6.60
CA THR A 62 4.08 -24.05 -6.05
C THR A 62 4.43 -23.50 -4.67
N SER A 63 5.13 -24.28 -3.84
CA SER A 63 5.59 -23.85 -2.52
C SER A 63 6.41 -22.54 -2.60
N ARG A 64 7.27 -22.40 -3.61
CA ARG A 64 8.04 -21.18 -3.83
C ARG A 64 7.12 -19.96 -4.13
N LYS A 65 6.09 -20.16 -4.97
CA LYS A 65 5.12 -19.09 -5.31
C LYS A 65 4.35 -18.65 -4.07
N ILE A 66 3.96 -19.59 -3.18
CA ILE A 66 3.28 -19.28 -1.91
C ILE A 66 4.14 -18.38 -1.02
N TRP A 67 5.41 -18.73 -0.82
CA TRP A 67 6.34 -17.93 -0.03
C TRP A 67 6.55 -16.53 -0.60
N VAL A 68 6.74 -16.41 -1.92
CA VAL A 68 6.91 -15.13 -2.59
C VAL A 68 5.62 -14.30 -2.54
N THR A 69 4.45 -14.93 -2.67
CA THR A 69 3.15 -14.26 -2.50
C THR A 69 3.01 -13.74 -1.07
N GLY A 70 3.30 -14.56 -0.06
CA GLY A 70 3.28 -14.14 1.34
C GLY A 70 4.21 -12.97 1.63
N GLN A 71 5.41 -12.95 1.05
CA GLN A 71 6.36 -11.85 1.16
C GLN A 71 5.83 -10.55 0.51
N ASN A 72 5.24 -10.64 -0.68
CA ASN A 72 4.64 -9.48 -1.34
C ASN A 72 3.43 -8.94 -0.58
N VAL A 73 2.60 -9.84 0.00
CA VAL A 73 1.51 -9.48 0.91
C VAL A 73 2.05 -8.74 2.13
N ALA A 74 3.13 -9.22 2.73
CA ALA A 74 3.75 -8.57 3.88
C ALA A 74 4.23 -7.16 3.53
N VAL A 75 4.89 -6.96 2.39
CA VAL A 75 5.35 -5.63 1.97
C VAL A 75 4.17 -4.66 1.74
N LEU A 76 3.16 -5.08 0.98
CA LEU A 76 1.99 -4.24 0.73
C LEU A 76 1.24 -3.92 2.03
N LEU A 77 1.05 -4.92 2.89
CA LEU A 77 0.44 -4.75 4.21
C LEU A 77 1.23 -3.80 5.10
N GLY A 78 2.57 -3.93 5.15
CA GLY A 78 3.44 -3.06 5.93
C GLY A 78 3.34 -1.58 5.52
N ILE A 79 3.34 -1.30 4.22
CA ILE A 79 3.13 0.07 3.69
C ILE A 79 1.70 0.54 3.99
N SER A 80 0.69 -0.34 3.89
CA SER A 80 -0.70 -0.01 4.22
C SER A 80 -0.88 0.33 5.70
N LEU A 81 -0.23 -0.41 6.59
CA LEU A 81 -0.20 -0.10 8.03
C LEU A 81 0.49 1.24 8.30
N ALA A 82 1.55 1.56 7.56
CA ALA A 82 2.27 2.82 7.69
C ALA A 82 1.38 4.04 7.38
N VAL A 83 0.58 3.98 6.33
CA VAL A 83 -0.29 5.11 5.92
C VAL A 83 -1.57 5.21 6.75
N THR A 84 -2.00 4.14 7.39
CA THR A 84 -3.27 4.06 8.13
C THR A 84 -3.45 5.13 9.20
N PRO A 85 -2.47 5.43 10.08
CA PRO A 85 -2.62 6.48 11.09
C PRO A 85 -2.84 7.86 10.47
N ALA A 86 -2.17 8.17 9.37
CA ALA A 86 -2.32 9.43 8.66
C ALA A 86 -3.73 9.56 8.07
N PHE A 87 -4.23 8.54 7.38
CA PHE A 87 -5.58 8.55 6.81
C PHE A 87 -6.67 8.55 7.88
N LYS A 88 -6.50 7.83 8.99
CA LYS A 88 -7.43 7.87 10.12
C LYS A 88 -7.54 9.29 10.71
N MET A 89 -6.45 10.06 10.68
CA MET A 89 -6.40 11.46 11.08
C MET A 89 -6.95 12.41 9.99
N ARG A 90 -7.36 11.90 8.82
CA ARG A 90 -7.71 12.67 7.61
C ARG A 90 -6.57 13.53 7.06
N PHE A 91 -5.34 13.11 7.27
CA PHE A 91 -4.17 13.63 6.57
C PHE A 91 -3.92 12.77 5.31
N TRP A 92 -4.00 13.38 4.14
CA TRP A 92 -3.87 12.69 2.85
C TRP A 92 -2.40 12.45 2.51
N ASN A 93 -1.80 11.43 3.15
CA ASN A 93 -0.42 11.02 2.87
C ASN A 93 -0.35 10.13 1.62
N ILE A 94 -0.17 10.73 0.45
CA ILE A 94 0.11 10.01 -0.81
C ILE A 94 1.60 9.77 -0.99
N GLY A 95 2.43 10.19 -0.03
CA GLY A 95 3.90 10.14 -0.07
C GLY A 95 4.54 8.82 0.31
N ALA A 96 3.75 7.76 0.57
CA ALA A 96 4.28 6.48 1.02
C ALA A 96 5.27 5.83 0.03
N GLU A 97 5.06 6.04 -1.27
CA GLU A 97 5.98 5.57 -2.32
C GLU A 97 7.38 6.16 -2.13
N GLY A 98 7.47 7.49 -2.01
CA GLY A 98 8.73 8.19 -1.80
C GLY A 98 9.34 7.92 -0.44
N GLN A 99 8.53 7.85 0.64
CA GLN A 99 9.00 7.52 1.99
C GLN A 99 9.67 6.15 2.01
N THR A 100 9.08 5.15 1.34
CA THR A 100 9.64 3.81 1.22
C THR A 100 10.90 3.83 0.36
N LEU A 101 10.89 4.55 -0.76
CA LEU A 101 12.04 4.65 -1.66
C LEU A 101 13.25 5.31 -0.98
N ILE A 102 13.04 6.33 -0.15
CA ILE A 102 14.11 6.95 0.65
C ILE A 102 14.64 5.97 1.69
N GLY A 103 13.79 5.13 2.28
CA GLY A 103 14.24 4.01 3.12
C GLY A 103 15.11 3.01 2.36
N CYS A 104 14.73 2.66 1.12
CA CYS A 104 15.57 1.83 0.24
C CYS A 104 16.92 2.50 -0.06
N LEU A 105 16.92 3.80 -0.35
CA LEU A 105 18.14 4.56 -0.63
C LEU A 105 19.09 4.59 0.58
N ALA A 106 18.56 4.87 1.78
CA ALA A 106 19.36 4.87 3.01
C ALA A 106 19.96 3.48 3.28
N THR A 107 19.18 2.42 3.12
CA THR A 107 19.62 1.03 3.24
C THR A 107 20.76 0.72 2.25
N THR A 108 20.54 1.05 0.97
CA THR A 108 21.54 0.86 -0.09
C THR A 108 22.83 1.60 0.20
N THR A 109 22.73 2.84 0.65
CA THR A 109 23.91 3.65 1.04
C THR A 109 24.73 2.95 2.12
N CYS A 110 24.08 2.44 3.17
CA CYS A 110 24.75 1.69 4.22
C CYS A 110 25.38 0.39 3.69
N MET A 111 24.68 -0.36 2.83
CA MET A 111 25.21 -1.60 2.22
C MET A 111 26.48 -1.35 1.41
N ILE A 112 26.51 -0.28 0.61
CA ILE A 112 27.65 0.05 -0.26
C ILE A 112 28.81 0.65 0.56
N CYS A 113 28.51 1.60 1.47
CA CYS A 113 29.55 2.35 2.18
C CYS A 113 30.17 1.57 3.34
N LEU A 114 29.38 0.74 4.03
CA LEU A 114 29.75 0.03 5.26
C LEU A 114 29.89 -1.48 5.07
N GLY A 115 29.42 -2.04 3.96
CA GLY A 115 29.54 -3.47 3.64
C GLY A 115 30.99 -3.95 3.71
N GLY A 116 31.23 -5.02 4.46
CA GLY A 116 32.56 -5.57 4.67
C GLY A 116 33.48 -4.83 5.65
N LYS A 117 33.08 -3.64 6.15
CA LYS A 117 33.85 -2.85 7.13
C LYS A 117 33.47 -3.12 8.57
N MET A 118 32.35 -3.79 8.81
CA MET A 118 31.85 -4.14 10.14
C MET A 118 31.17 -5.48 10.14
N PRO A 119 30.95 -6.11 11.32
CA PRO A 119 30.19 -7.34 11.41
C PRO A 119 28.77 -7.20 10.86
N ASN A 120 28.25 -8.23 10.20
CA ASN A 120 26.96 -8.18 9.50
C ASN A 120 25.78 -7.82 10.44
N TRP A 121 25.78 -8.32 11.68
CA TRP A 121 24.72 -7.99 12.64
C TRP A 121 24.67 -6.49 12.96
N LEU A 122 25.85 -5.83 13.12
CA LEU A 122 25.93 -4.41 13.38
C LEU A 122 25.53 -3.59 12.14
N LEU A 123 25.89 -4.07 10.94
CA LEU A 123 25.47 -3.45 9.68
C LEU A 123 23.94 -3.48 9.54
N LEU A 124 23.29 -4.58 9.86
CA LEU A 124 21.82 -4.70 9.83
C LEU A 124 21.14 -3.73 10.79
N GLU A 125 21.67 -3.56 12.01
CA GLU A 125 21.16 -2.58 12.98
C GLU A 125 21.30 -1.14 12.46
N VAL A 126 22.49 -0.78 11.95
CA VAL A 126 22.74 0.55 11.38
C VAL A 126 21.80 0.82 10.20
N MET A 127 21.62 -0.16 9.31
CA MET A 127 20.71 -0.06 8.16
C MET A 127 19.26 0.14 8.62
N THR A 128 18.83 -0.60 9.64
CA THR A 128 17.49 -0.45 10.22
C THR A 128 17.26 0.95 10.78
N VAL A 129 18.19 1.44 11.60
CA VAL A 129 18.09 2.79 12.17
C VAL A 129 18.13 3.86 11.07
N ALA A 130 19.04 3.73 10.10
CA ALA A 130 19.18 4.67 8.99
C ALA A 130 17.91 4.73 8.14
N SER A 131 17.29 3.58 7.81
CA SER A 131 16.08 3.52 7.00
C SER A 131 14.87 4.09 7.74
N LEU A 132 14.71 3.77 9.03
CA LEU A 132 13.67 4.34 9.89
C LEU A 132 13.81 5.85 10.00
N ALA A 133 15.03 6.36 10.25
CA ALA A 133 15.31 7.79 10.37
C ALA A 133 15.08 8.53 9.05
N ALA A 134 15.53 7.98 7.93
CA ALA A 134 15.36 8.57 6.61
C ALA A 134 13.88 8.65 6.21
N GLY A 135 13.11 7.58 6.41
CA GLY A 135 11.67 7.58 6.18
C GLY A 135 10.93 8.53 7.12
N ALA A 136 11.28 8.54 8.41
CA ALA A 136 10.72 9.46 9.40
C ALA A 136 10.96 10.94 9.02
N LEU A 137 12.17 11.29 8.62
CA LEU A 137 12.54 12.64 8.17
C LEU A 137 11.75 13.03 6.92
N TRP A 138 11.58 12.09 5.97
CA TRP A 138 10.82 12.32 4.76
C TRP A 138 9.33 12.53 5.04
N GLY A 139 8.76 11.82 6.02
CA GLY A 139 7.39 12.02 6.50
C GLY A 139 7.21 13.26 7.36
N PHE A 140 8.27 13.69 8.08
CA PHE A 140 8.25 14.90 8.91
C PHE A 140 8.07 16.16 8.08
N LEU A 141 8.73 16.27 6.93
CA LEU A 141 8.70 17.49 6.10
C LEU A 141 7.26 17.94 5.76
N PRO A 142 6.42 17.14 5.08
CA PRO A 142 5.06 17.56 4.74
C PRO A 142 4.19 17.82 5.99
N ALA A 143 4.43 17.08 7.08
CA ALA A 143 3.71 17.28 8.34
C ALA A 143 4.04 18.61 9.00
N PHE A 144 5.31 18.99 9.00
CA PHE A 144 5.76 20.27 9.54
C PHE A 144 5.14 21.45 8.79
N PHE A 145 5.18 21.41 7.45
CA PHE A 145 4.59 22.46 6.63
C PHE A 145 3.07 22.53 6.79
N LYS A 146 2.41 21.37 6.92
CA LYS A 146 0.97 21.31 7.20
C LYS A 146 0.63 21.91 8.55
N ALA A 147 1.36 21.54 9.60
CA ALA A 147 1.13 22.02 10.96
C ALA A 147 1.39 23.53 11.09
N LYS A 148 2.46 24.07 10.47
CA LYS A 148 2.86 25.48 10.58
C LYS A 148 2.06 26.41 9.69
N TRP A 149 1.82 26.01 8.43
CA TRP A 149 1.27 26.89 7.38
C TRP A 149 0.01 26.35 6.72
N ASN A 150 -0.55 25.27 7.23
CA ASN A 150 -1.75 24.62 6.70
C ASN A 150 -1.68 24.36 5.19
N THR A 151 -0.51 23.99 4.67
CA THR A 151 -0.28 23.67 3.27
C THR A 151 -1.13 22.48 2.82
N ASN A 152 -1.31 22.32 1.50
CA ASN A 152 -1.99 21.16 0.94
C ASN A 152 -1.08 19.93 1.06
N GLU A 153 -1.42 19.03 2.00
CA GLU A 153 -0.65 17.83 2.29
C GLU A 153 -0.61 16.83 1.15
N THR A 154 -1.70 16.72 0.39
CA THR A 154 -1.80 15.81 -0.76
C THR A 154 -0.79 16.17 -1.84
N LEU A 155 -0.79 17.45 -2.22
CA LEU A 155 0.09 17.96 -3.25
C LEU A 155 1.56 17.90 -2.80
N PHE A 156 1.82 18.28 -1.54
CA PHE A 156 3.16 18.27 -0.99
C PHE A 156 3.74 16.84 -0.95
N THR A 157 2.98 15.88 -0.41
CA THR A 157 3.44 14.48 -0.33
C THR A 157 3.62 13.84 -1.70
N LEU A 158 2.76 14.20 -2.68
CA LEU A 158 2.91 13.74 -4.07
C LEU A 158 4.21 14.28 -4.71
N MET A 159 4.50 15.58 -4.53
CA MET A 159 5.76 16.17 -5.04
C MET A 159 6.99 15.53 -4.40
N MET A 160 6.92 15.20 -3.11
CA MET A 160 7.99 14.48 -2.41
C MET A 160 8.29 13.10 -3.00
N ASN A 161 7.29 12.40 -3.60
CA ASN A 161 7.55 11.15 -4.31
C ASN A 161 8.46 11.37 -5.52
N TYR A 162 8.19 12.40 -6.32
CA TYR A 162 9.04 12.72 -7.49
C TYR A 162 10.46 13.10 -7.07
N ILE A 163 10.61 13.88 -6.00
CA ILE A 163 11.93 14.23 -5.47
C ILE A 163 12.66 12.96 -5.01
N ALA A 164 11.98 12.04 -4.31
CA ALA A 164 12.55 10.76 -3.88
C ALA A 164 13.02 9.92 -5.07
N MET A 165 12.22 9.86 -6.16
CA MET A 165 12.58 9.13 -7.38
C MET A 165 13.82 9.74 -8.05
N GLN A 166 13.92 11.07 -8.13
CA GLN A 166 15.08 11.74 -8.71
C GLN A 166 16.34 11.59 -7.85
N LEU A 167 16.20 11.64 -6.51
CA LEU A 167 17.31 11.35 -5.61
C LEU A 167 17.80 9.90 -5.78
N ALA A 168 16.90 8.93 -5.81
CA ALA A 168 17.28 7.54 -6.06
C ALA A 168 17.97 7.38 -7.42
N SER A 169 17.43 8.00 -8.47
CA SER A 169 18.03 7.99 -9.81
C SER A 169 19.46 8.57 -9.81
N TYR A 170 19.68 9.69 -9.13
CA TYR A 170 20.98 10.31 -9.00
C TYR A 170 22.01 9.38 -8.35
N PHE A 171 21.66 8.75 -7.23
CA PHE A 171 22.55 7.81 -6.56
C PHE A 171 22.76 6.51 -7.36
N ILE A 172 21.76 6.04 -8.12
CA ILE A 172 21.92 4.90 -9.03
C ILE A 172 23.01 5.19 -10.05
N ILE A 173 23.02 6.39 -10.67
CA ILE A 173 24.04 6.80 -11.64
C ILE A 173 25.44 6.86 -10.99
N ILE A 174 25.54 7.30 -9.73
CA ILE A 174 26.82 7.32 -9.01
C ILE A 174 27.37 5.91 -8.78
N TRP A 175 26.49 4.96 -8.44
CA TRP A 175 26.87 3.60 -8.01
C TRP A 175 26.72 2.53 -9.08
N GLU A 176 26.27 2.89 -10.28
CA GLU A 176 26.11 1.92 -11.37
C GLU A 176 27.41 1.23 -11.76
N VAL A 177 27.31 -0.07 -12.03
CA VAL A 177 28.42 -0.91 -12.49
C VAL A 177 27.91 -1.87 -13.58
N PRO A 178 28.48 -1.86 -14.80
CA PRO A 178 29.44 -0.89 -15.33
C PRO A 178 28.83 0.51 -15.55
N LYS A 179 29.64 1.54 -15.67
CA LYS A 179 29.16 2.90 -15.91
C LYS A 179 28.34 2.98 -17.19
N GLY A 180 27.20 3.68 -17.13
CA GLY A 180 26.22 3.78 -18.23
C GLY A 180 25.18 2.63 -18.23
N ALA A 181 25.22 1.71 -17.27
CA ALA A 181 24.26 0.60 -17.17
C ALA A 181 22.86 1.01 -16.68
N GLY A 182 22.73 2.20 -16.05
CA GLY A 182 21.49 2.68 -15.46
C GLY A 182 20.96 1.84 -14.29
N LYS A 183 21.78 0.95 -13.72
CA LYS A 183 21.42 0.05 -12.60
C LYS A 183 22.64 -0.30 -11.77
N ILE A 184 22.42 -0.55 -10.47
CA ILE A 184 23.50 -0.88 -9.51
C ILE A 184 23.89 -2.37 -9.59
N GLY A 185 23.04 -3.26 -10.09
CA GLY A 185 23.22 -4.70 -9.95
C GLY A 185 22.91 -5.21 -8.54
N ILE A 186 23.32 -6.44 -8.22
CA ILE A 186 23.12 -7.04 -6.90
C ILE A 186 24.27 -6.60 -5.98
N ILE A 187 23.92 -5.91 -4.90
CA ILE A 187 24.89 -5.33 -3.96
C ILE A 187 25.44 -6.44 -3.06
N ASN A 188 26.78 -6.46 -2.89
CA ASN A 188 27.49 -7.39 -2.00
C ASN A 188 27.20 -8.87 -2.28
N GLN A 189 27.00 -9.27 -3.55
CA GLN A 189 26.62 -10.63 -3.93
C GLN A 189 27.59 -11.71 -3.41
N ALA A 190 28.88 -11.42 -3.34
CA ALA A 190 29.90 -12.39 -2.89
C ALA A 190 29.97 -12.53 -1.36
N SER A 191 29.68 -11.45 -0.62
CA SER A 191 29.82 -11.42 0.85
C SER A 191 28.49 -11.51 1.59
N GLU A 192 27.37 -11.35 0.89
CA GLU A 192 26.01 -11.22 1.46
C GLU A 192 25.92 -10.15 2.58
N ALA A 193 26.88 -9.19 2.61
CA ALA A 193 26.92 -8.17 3.63
C ALA A 193 25.73 -7.23 3.55
N GLY A 194 24.97 -7.10 4.63
CA GLY A 194 23.73 -6.32 4.71
C GLY A 194 22.51 -7.07 4.18
N TRP A 195 22.62 -8.36 3.86
CA TRP A 195 21.46 -9.16 3.52
C TRP A 195 20.79 -9.70 4.78
N LEU A 196 19.46 -9.71 4.78
CA LEU A 196 18.70 -10.30 5.89
C LEU A 196 18.94 -11.79 5.98
N PRO A 197 19.12 -12.34 7.22
CA PRO A 197 19.38 -13.75 7.42
C PRO A 197 18.18 -14.60 6.99
N ARG A 198 18.47 -15.77 6.43
CA ARG A 198 17.46 -16.78 6.08
C ARG A 198 17.06 -17.55 7.34
N ILE A 199 15.79 -17.51 7.71
CA ILE A 199 15.26 -18.29 8.84
C ILE A 199 14.60 -19.55 8.28
N GLY A 200 14.98 -20.73 8.83
CA GLY A 200 14.45 -22.03 8.37
C GLY A 200 14.71 -22.32 6.89
N GLY A 201 15.79 -21.78 6.32
CA GLY A 201 16.14 -21.93 4.91
C GLY A 201 15.31 -21.04 3.95
N GLN A 202 14.38 -20.24 4.46
CA GLN A 202 13.51 -19.36 3.68
C GLN A 202 13.87 -17.89 3.92
N ALA A 203 14.23 -17.17 2.85
CA ALA A 203 14.53 -15.74 2.92
C ALA A 203 13.26 -14.89 3.18
N GLN A 204 12.10 -15.42 2.81
CA GLN A 204 10.81 -14.72 2.89
C GLN A 204 10.23 -14.69 4.31
N LEU A 205 10.65 -15.58 5.19
CA LEU A 205 10.04 -15.78 6.51
C LEU A 205 10.26 -14.56 7.42
N LEU A 206 11.48 -14.01 7.45
CA LEU A 206 11.80 -12.86 8.31
C LEU A 206 10.97 -11.60 7.96
N PRO A 207 10.86 -11.16 6.70
CA PRO A 207 9.95 -10.09 6.29
C PRO A 207 8.49 -10.33 6.72
N ILE A 208 7.97 -11.54 6.56
CA ILE A 208 6.60 -11.90 6.95
C ILE A 208 6.43 -11.76 8.47
N LEU A 209 7.37 -12.28 9.28
CA LEU A 209 7.30 -12.21 10.74
C LEU A 209 7.37 -10.77 11.25
N VAL A 210 8.26 -9.94 10.68
CA VAL A 210 8.37 -8.52 11.05
C VAL A 210 7.05 -7.79 10.79
N VAL A 211 6.42 -8.02 9.64
CA VAL A 211 5.15 -7.35 9.32
C VAL A 211 3.99 -7.93 10.12
N ALA A 212 3.98 -9.22 10.44
CA ALA A 212 2.99 -9.81 11.33
C ALA A 212 3.04 -9.18 12.73
N LEU A 213 4.25 -9.02 13.28
CA LEU A 213 4.47 -8.30 14.55
C LEU A 213 4.00 -6.84 14.44
N LEU A 214 4.40 -6.15 13.37
CA LEU A 214 3.97 -4.76 13.10
C LEU A 214 2.44 -4.65 13.04
N THR A 215 1.75 -5.63 12.44
CA THR A 215 0.28 -5.65 12.37
C THR A 215 -0.34 -5.69 13.77
N GLY A 216 0.15 -6.55 14.65
CA GLY A 216 -0.28 -6.62 16.05
C GLY A 216 0.00 -5.32 16.81
N MET A 217 1.21 -4.77 16.65
CA MET A 217 1.60 -3.50 17.28
C MET A 217 0.73 -2.34 16.80
N MET A 218 0.46 -2.24 15.50
CA MET A 218 -0.39 -1.19 14.93
C MET A 218 -1.86 -1.33 15.36
N TYR A 219 -2.36 -2.55 15.49
CA TYR A 219 -3.69 -2.78 16.04
C TYR A 219 -3.80 -2.26 17.48
N ILE A 220 -2.84 -2.62 18.35
CA ILE A 220 -2.79 -2.14 19.74
C ILE A 220 -2.64 -0.62 19.76
N TYR A 221 -1.75 -0.06 18.95
CA TYR A 221 -1.51 1.37 18.88
C TYR A 221 -2.76 2.16 18.47
N LEU A 222 -3.47 1.72 17.43
CA LEU A 222 -4.64 2.45 16.91
C LEU A 222 -5.91 2.27 17.78
N THR A 223 -6.01 1.16 18.53
CA THR A 223 -7.24 0.80 19.27
C THR A 223 -7.14 1.14 20.75
N TYR A 224 -5.98 0.88 21.37
CA TYR A 224 -5.87 0.96 22.85
C TYR A 224 -4.95 2.08 23.33
N SER A 225 -4.17 2.73 22.46
CA SER A 225 -3.27 3.77 22.94
C SER A 225 -3.94 5.15 23.01
N LYS A 226 -3.44 6.01 23.91
CA LYS A 226 -3.82 7.42 23.97
C LYS A 226 -3.59 8.11 22.61
N HIS A 227 -2.52 7.75 21.93
CA HIS A 227 -2.19 8.32 20.62
C HIS A 227 -3.19 7.93 19.53
N GLY A 228 -3.67 6.67 19.53
CA GLY A 228 -4.72 6.21 18.62
C GLY A 228 -6.04 6.95 18.84
N TYR A 229 -6.37 7.24 20.10
CA TYR A 229 -7.51 8.08 20.45
C TYR A 229 -7.36 9.51 19.92
N GLU A 230 -6.21 10.17 20.17
CA GLU A 230 -5.94 11.52 19.67
C GLU A 230 -6.03 11.59 18.14
N ILE A 231 -5.49 10.59 17.42
CA ILE A 231 -5.60 10.46 15.95
C ILE A 231 -7.07 10.40 15.52
N ALA A 232 -7.90 9.61 16.19
CA ALA A 232 -9.32 9.47 15.87
C ALA A 232 -10.08 10.79 16.08
N VAL A 233 -9.87 11.46 17.21
CA VAL A 233 -10.53 12.73 17.54
C VAL A 233 -10.12 13.85 16.56
N VAL A 234 -8.83 13.96 16.24
CA VAL A 234 -8.35 14.93 15.22
C VAL A 234 -8.95 14.63 13.86
N GLY A 235 -9.12 13.35 13.52
CA GLY A 235 -9.73 12.91 12.26
C GLY A 235 -11.22 13.22 12.18
N GLU A 236 -11.95 13.27 13.29
CA GLU A 236 -13.35 13.70 13.29
C GLU A 236 -13.48 15.21 13.14
N SER A 237 -12.76 15.97 13.97
CA SER A 237 -12.75 17.43 13.93
C SER A 237 -11.52 18.00 14.63
N GLN A 238 -10.68 18.70 13.88
CA GLN A 238 -9.51 19.39 14.43
C GLN A 238 -9.92 20.48 15.45
N ARG A 239 -11.06 21.17 15.22
CA ARG A 239 -11.57 22.19 16.16
C ARG A 239 -11.98 21.54 17.48
N THR A 240 -12.76 20.45 17.43
CA THR A 240 -13.18 19.72 18.64
C THR A 240 -11.98 19.17 19.39
N ALA A 241 -10.98 18.63 18.70
CA ALA A 241 -9.72 18.18 19.29
C ALA A 241 -9.01 19.32 20.06
N SER A 242 -8.91 20.50 19.45
CA SER A 242 -8.32 21.68 20.12
C SER A 242 -9.09 22.14 21.34
N TYR A 243 -10.42 22.14 21.33
CA TYR A 243 -11.25 22.43 22.50
C TYR A 243 -11.05 21.41 23.64
N ALA A 244 -10.81 20.15 23.28
CA ALA A 244 -10.48 19.09 24.27
C ALA A 244 -9.02 19.14 24.76
N GLY A 245 -8.25 20.18 24.39
CA GLY A 245 -6.87 20.37 24.83
C GLY A 245 -5.83 19.54 24.07
N ILE A 246 -6.22 18.88 22.97
CA ILE A 246 -5.29 18.11 22.13
C ILE A 246 -4.50 19.07 21.22
N LYS A 247 -3.17 18.98 21.25
CA LYS A 247 -2.28 19.79 20.42
C LYS A 247 -2.22 19.18 19.00
N VAL A 248 -3.13 19.61 18.13
CA VAL A 248 -3.31 19.07 16.76
C VAL A 248 -2.01 19.02 15.98
N ASP A 249 -1.19 20.07 16.00
CA ASP A 249 0.11 20.13 15.30
C ASP A 249 1.05 19.01 15.71
N ARG A 250 1.13 18.71 17.02
CA ARG A 250 1.96 17.62 17.54
C ARG A 250 1.44 16.25 17.09
N VAL A 251 0.11 16.09 17.05
CA VAL A 251 -0.50 14.84 16.59
C VAL A 251 -0.18 14.62 15.11
N ILE A 252 -0.31 15.66 14.27
CA ILE A 252 0.03 15.60 12.84
C ILE A 252 1.48 15.19 12.64
N ILE A 253 2.42 15.92 13.26
CA ILE A 253 3.86 15.67 13.10
C ILE A 253 4.23 14.26 13.56
N ARG A 254 3.82 13.88 14.77
CA ARG A 254 4.14 12.57 15.35
C ARG A 254 3.59 11.42 14.49
N THR A 255 2.35 11.55 14.02
CA THR A 255 1.69 10.54 13.20
C THR A 255 2.41 10.34 11.87
N MET A 256 2.83 11.43 11.23
CA MET A 256 3.54 11.38 9.96
C MET A 256 4.99 10.90 10.11
N VAL A 257 5.66 11.23 11.20
CA VAL A 257 6.97 10.67 11.54
C VAL A 257 6.90 9.16 11.72
N LEU A 258 5.88 8.68 12.44
CA LEU A 258 5.63 7.24 12.60
C LEU A 258 5.32 6.57 11.25
N SER A 259 4.44 7.17 10.45
CA SER A 259 4.12 6.69 9.10
C SER A 259 5.37 6.58 8.22
N GLY A 260 6.16 7.64 8.18
CA GLY A 260 7.42 7.66 7.42
C GLY A 260 8.45 6.65 7.94
N ALA A 261 8.58 6.49 9.26
CA ALA A 261 9.48 5.50 9.84
C ALA A 261 9.10 4.06 9.42
N ILE A 262 7.82 3.71 9.47
CA ILE A 262 7.36 2.39 9.04
C ILE A 262 7.56 2.22 7.53
N CYS A 263 7.30 3.24 6.71
CA CYS A 263 7.64 3.20 5.27
C CYS A 263 9.13 2.97 5.05
N GLY A 264 10.00 3.65 5.83
CA GLY A 264 11.44 3.44 5.81
C GLY A 264 11.83 2.00 6.14
N LEU A 265 11.21 1.41 7.16
CA LEU A 265 11.40 -0.01 7.51
C LEU A 265 10.99 -0.94 6.35
N MET A 266 9.90 -0.62 5.64
CA MET A 266 9.53 -1.39 4.45
C MET A 266 10.55 -1.25 3.32
N GLY A 267 11.17 -0.07 3.18
CA GLY A 267 12.29 0.16 2.28
C GLY A 267 13.51 -0.71 2.64
N TYR A 268 13.84 -0.81 3.93
CA TYR A 268 14.88 -1.74 4.42
C TYR A 268 14.58 -3.19 4.03
N ILE A 269 13.36 -3.67 4.29
CA ILE A 269 12.93 -5.03 3.96
C ILE A 269 13.00 -5.27 2.44
N LEU A 270 12.57 -4.30 1.63
CA LEU A 270 12.63 -4.40 0.17
C LEU A 270 14.06 -4.54 -0.35
N THR A 271 14.99 -3.75 0.19
CA THR A 271 16.37 -3.72 -0.27
C THR A 271 17.20 -4.85 0.34
N ALA A 272 17.22 -4.98 1.66
CA ALA A 272 18.06 -5.96 2.36
C ALA A 272 17.48 -7.38 2.34
N GLY A 273 16.16 -7.52 2.21
CA GLY A 273 15.49 -8.82 2.31
C GLY A 273 15.00 -9.40 0.99
N ILE A 274 14.81 -8.59 -0.05
CA ILE A 274 14.13 -9.04 -1.28
C ILE A 274 14.96 -8.81 -2.52
N SER A 275 15.28 -7.56 -2.82
CA SER A 275 15.83 -7.18 -4.12
C SER A 275 17.35 -7.13 -4.16
N HIS A 276 17.98 -6.86 -3.03
CA HIS A 276 19.44 -6.66 -2.88
C HIS A 276 20.02 -5.67 -3.90
N THR A 277 19.20 -4.74 -4.36
CA THR A 277 19.54 -3.69 -5.33
C THR A 277 18.65 -2.48 -5.12
N LEU A 278 18.97 -1.37 -5.77
CA LEU A 278 18.13 -0.17 -5.80
C LEU A 278 17.73 0.14 -7.24
N THR A 279 16.43 0.33 -7.45
CA THR A 279 15.86 0.87 -8.68
C THR A 279 14.81 1.92 -8.33
N THR A 280 14.52 2.84 -9.23
CA THR A 280 13.49 3.86 -9.02
C THR A 280 12.09 3.25 -8.90
N THR A 281 11.90 2.06 -9.43
CA THR A 281 10.63 1.31 -9.42
C THR A 281 10.58 0.18 -8.38
N ILE A 282 11.53 0.11 -7.45
CA ILE A 282 11.62 -0.97 -6.45
C ILE A 282 10.34 -1.12 -5.60
N VAL A 283 9.66 -0.01 -5.33
CA VAL A 283 8.41 0.01 -4.55
C VAL A 283 7.22 -0.47 -5.39
N ASN A 284 7.29 -0.34 -6.72
CA ASN A 284 6.32 -0.82 -7.70
C ASN A 284 4.90 -0.30 -7.46
N SER A 285 4.75 1.01 -7.25
CA SER A 285 3.47 1.69 -6.98
C SER A 285 2.70 1.16 -5.75
N ARG A 286 3.36 0.37 -4.89
CA ARG A 286 2.74 -0.19 -3.68
C ARG A 286 2.34 0.88 -2.68
N GLY A 287 3.00 2.04 -2.70
CA GLY A 287 2.61 3.20 -1.90
C GLY A 287 1.20 3.69 -2.23
N PHE A 288 0.85 3.77 -3.51
CA PHE A 288 -0.49 4.14 -3.96
C PHE A 288 -1.52 3.03 -3.69
N THR A 289 -1.16 1.77 -3.95
CA THR A 289 -2.01 0.61 -3.67
C THR A 289 -2.30 0.47 -2.17
N ALA A 290 -1.34 0.79 -1.32
CA ALA A 290 -1.48 0.77 0.13
C ALA A 290 -2.55 1.73 0.65
N VAL A 291 -2.72 2.89 0.00
CA VAL A 291 -3.83 3.81 0.30
C VAL A 291 -5.18 3.13 0.08
N MET A 292 -5.35 2.43 -1.07
CA MET A 292 -6.59 1.70 -1.38
C MET A 292 -6.85 0.59 -0.36
N VAL A 293 -5.83 -0.19 0.00
CA VAL A 293 -5.93 -1.24 1.05
C VAL A 293 -6.39 -0.65 2.37
N SER A 294 -5.79 0.46 2.80
CA SER A 294 -6.13 1.12 4.06
C SER A 294 -7.60 1.59 4.10
N TRP A 295 -8.07 2.23 3.05
CA TRP A 295 -9.45 2.71 2.93
C TRP A 295 -10.45 1.57 2.82
N MET A 296 -10.20 0.59 1.98
CA MET A 296 -11.07 -0.57 1.77
C MET A 296 -11.26 -1.38 3.06
N SER A 297 -10.23 -1.41 3.89
CA SER A 297 -10.23 -2.11 5.19
C SER A 297 -10.78 -1.26 6.35
N LYS A 298 -11.27 -0.04 6.09
CA LYS A 298 -11.75 0.89 7.12
C LYS A 298 -10.75 1.06 8.27
N PHE A 299 -9.47 1.11 7.94
CA PHE A 299 -8.36 1.27 8.88
C PHE A 299 -8.21 0.12 9.91
N ASN A 300 -8.75 -1.04 9.63
CA ASN A 300 -8.61 -2.23 10.48
C ASN A 300 -7.44 -3.09 9.99
N PRO A 301 -6.35 -3.26 10.79
CA PRO A 301 -5.17 -4.01 10.38
C PRO A 301 -5.42 -5.47 9.97
N PHE A 302 -6.38 -6.15 10.60
CA PHE A 302 -6.68 -7.55 10.25
C PHE A 302 -7.43 -7.66 8.91
N ILE A 303 -8.34 -6.73 8.60
CA ILE A 303 -9.04 -6.72 7.31
C ILE A 303 -8.04 -6.36 6.19
N MET A 304 -7.01 -5.56 6.48
CA MET A 304 -5.95 -5.24 5.54
C MET A 304 -5.17 -6.47 5.06
N ILE A 305 -5.03 -7.50 5.89
CA ILE A 305 -4.38 -8.76 5.49
C ILE A 305 -5.14 -9.38 4.31
N ALA A 306 -6.47 -9.49 4.44
CA ALA A 306 -7.30 -10.07 3.37
C ALA A 306 -7.29 -9.21 2.10
N ALA A 307 -7.35 -7.88 2.26
CA ALA A 307 -7.28 -6.94 1.15
C ALA A 307 -5.92 -7.01 0.42
N SER A 308 -4.82 -7.02 1.17
CA SER A 308 -3.48 -7.16 0.60
C SER A 308 -3.28 -8.50 -0.09
N LEU A 309 -3.81 -9.59 0.49
CA LEU A 309 -3.75 -10.92 -0.12
C LEU A 309 -4.49 -10.94 -1.47
N LEU A 310 -5.69 -10.37 -1.53
CA LEU A 310 -6.48 -10.29 -2.76
C LEU A 310 -5.70 -9.54 -3.86
N LEU A 311 -5.18 -8.34 -3.55
CA LEU A 311 -4.48 -7.52 -4.54
C LEU A 311 -3.19 -8.16 -5.01
N VAL A 312 -2.40 -8.72 -4.11
CA VAL A 312 -1.16 -9.41 -4.47
C VAL A 312 -1.45 -10.68 -5.28
N THR A 313 -2.54 -11.41 -4.97
CA THR A 313 -2.94 -12.57 -5.78
C THR A 313 -3.27 -12.15 -7.21
N MET A 314 -3.96 -11.02 -7.40
CA MET A 314 -4.22 -10.46 -8.73
C MET A 314 -2.94 -10.06 -9.45
N ASP A 315 -2.06 -9.30 -8.80
CA ASP A 315 -0.78 -8.85 -9.37
C ASP A 315 0.12 -10.04 -9.79
N ARG A 316 0.24 -11.06 -8.92
CA ARG A 316 1.00 -12.27 -9.22
C ARG A 316 0.38 -13.12 -10.32
N GLY A 317 -0.96 -13.20 -10.31
CA GLY A 317 -1.73 -13.86 -11.35
C GLY A 317 -1.58 -13.19 -12.70
N ALA A 318 -1.48 -11.86 -12.71
CA ALA A 318 -1.26 -11.05 -13.90
C ALA A 318 0.00 -11.48 -14.66
N GLY A 319 1.12 -11.64 -13.96
CA GLY A 319 2.36 -12.11 -14.55
C GLY A 319 2.26 -13.54 -15.14
N GLU A 320 1.50 -14.41 -14.49
CA GLU A 320 1.29 -15.79 -14.98
C GLU A 320 0.40 -15.83 -16.23
N ILE A 321 -0.65 -15.00 -16.29
CA ILE A 321 -1.52 -14.86 -17.48
C ILE A 321 -0.68 -14.42 -18.67
N SER A 322 0.16 -13.40 -18.48
CA SER A 322 1.04 -12.90 -19.52
C SER A 322 1.92 -14.01 -20.12
N THR A 323 2.45 -14.86 -19.25
CA THR A 323 3.32 -15.97 -19.68
C THR A 323 2.54 -17.13 -20.30
N ALA A 324 1.41 -17.54 -19.70
CA ALA A 324 0.65 -18.72 -20.10
C ALA A 324 -0.14 -18.52 -21.41
N PHE A 325 -0.64 -17.31 -21.65
CA PHE A 325 -1.48 -17.00 -22.80
C PHE A 325 -0.80 -16.05 -23.80
N SER A 326 0.49 -15.72 -23.60
CA SER A 326 1.25 -14.76 -24.41
C SER A 326 0.55 -13.40 -24.53
N LEU A 327 -0.18 -13.00 -23.48
CA LEU A 327 -0.87 -11.73 -23.40
C LEU A 327 0.05 -10.66 -22.81
N ASN A 328 -0.18 -9.40 -23.20
CA ASN A 328 0.58 -8.29 -22.63
C ASN A 328 0.26 -8.16 -21.13
N GLN A 329 1.27 -7.83 -20.32
CA GLN A 329 1.12 -7.53 -18.89
C GLN A 329 -0.02 -6.51 -18.63
N SER A 330 -0.15 -5.51 -19.51
CA SER A 330 -1.20 -4.48 -19.41
C SER A 330 -2.63 -5.05 -19.42
N PHE A 331 -2.86 -6.22 -20.04
CA PHE A 331 -4.17 -6.87 -19.99
C PHE A 331 -4.53 -7.31 -18.58
N ALA A 332 -3.59 -7.89 -17.87
CA ALA A 332 -3.78 -8.32 -16.50
C ALA A 332 -3.92 -7.13 -15.54
N ASP A 333 -3.22 -6.02 -15.81
CA ASP A 333 -3.37 -4.76 -15.06
C ASP A 333 -4.78 -4.17 -15.26
N ILE A 334 -5.35 -4.29 -16.47
CA ILE A 334 -6.75 -3.90 -16.74
C ILE A 334 -7.73 -4.75 -15.92
N LEU A 335 -7.57 -6.07 -15.88
CA LEU A 335 -8.43 -6.95 -15.06
C LEU A 335 -8.35 -6.58 -13.58
N THR A 336 -7.14 -6.34 -13.09
CA THR A 336 -6.92 -5.89 -11.70
C THR A 336 -7.61 -4.55 -11.45
N GLY A 337 -7.49 -3.58 -12.35
CA GLY A 337 -8.15 -2.28 -12.26
C GLY A 337 -9.68 -2.39 -12.22
N ILE A 338 -10.27 -3.26 -13.04
CA ILE A 338 -11.71 -3.51 -13.06
C ILE A 338 -12.17 -4.11 -11.73
N ILE A 339 -11.49 -5.14 -11.23
CA ILE A 339 -11.82 -5.77 -9.94
C ILE A 339 -11.75 -4.74 -8.82
N LEU A 340 -10.70 -3.91 -8.79
CA LEU A 340 -10.56 -2.82 -7.81
C LEU A 340 -11.70 -1.81 -7.90
N PHE A 341 -12.09 -1.41 -9.10
CA PHE A 341 -13.22 -0.50 -9.30
C PHE A 341 -14.52 -1.06 -8.71
N PHE A 342 -14.82 -2.33 -8.96
CA PHE A 342 -16.01 -2.98 -8.40
C PHE A 342 -15.93 -3.10 -6.87
N ILE A 343 -14.76 -3.38 -6.30
CA ILE A 343 -14.56 -3.45 -4.84
C ILE A 343 -14.80 -2.08 -4.22
N ILE A 344 -14.28 -1.00 -4.79
CA ILE A 344 -14.52 0.37 -4.31
C ILE A 344 -15.99 0.73 -4.45
N ALA A 345 -16.62 0.39 -5.59
CA ALA A 345 -18.06 0.61 -5.80
C ALA A 345 -18.92 -0.13 -4.75
N THR A 346 -18.45 -1.26 -4.23
CA THR A 346 -19.15 -2.00 -3.17
C THR A 346 -19.37 -1.14 -1.92
N GLU A 347 -18.37 -0.37 -1.50
CA GLU A 347 -18.49 0.50 -0.32
C GLU A 347 -19.52 1.62 -0.53
N PHE A 348 -19.67 2.11 -1.76
CA PHE A 348 -20.73 3.03 -2.11
C PHE A 348 -22.12 2.39 -1.88
N PHE A 349 -22.38 1.18 -2.37
CA PHE A 349 -23.65 0.50 -2.22
C PHE A 349 -23.94 0.01 -0.79
N ILE A 350 -22.91 -0.19 0.02
CA ILE A 350 -23.05 -0.48 1.46
C ILE A 350 -23.43 0.79 2.22
N THR A 351 -22.82 1.93 1.89
CA THR A 351 -22.99 3.18 2.62
C THR A 351 -24.24 3.96 2.16
N TYR A 352 -24.60 3.87 0.89
CA TYR A 352 -25.71 4.62 0.30
C TYR A 352 -26.76 3.70 -0.31
N LYS A 353 -28.03 4.11 -0.18
CA LYS A 353 -29.17 3.50 -0.85
C LYS A 353 -29.55 4.35 -2.04
N VAL A 354 -29.49 3.76 -3.23
CA VAL A 354 -29.94 4.39 -4.47
C VAL A 354 -31.39 3.97 -4.71
N THR A 355 -32.30 4.92 -4.73
CA THR A 355 -33.72 4.71 -5.04
C THR A 355 -34.11 5.50 -6.28
N LEU A 356 -34.86 4.87 -7.18
CA LEU A 356 -35.48 5.57 -8.29
C LEU A 356 -36.59 6.48 -7.75
N ARG A 357 -36.54 7.74 -8.09
CA ARG A 357 -37.62 8.68 -7.74
C ARG A 357 -38.86 8.28 -8.53
N LYS A 358 -39.85 7.70 -7.89
CA LYS A 358 -41.17 7.50 -8.52
C LYS A 358 -41.66 8.88 -8.91
N SER A 359 -41.91 9.07 -10.21
CA SER A 359 -42.61 10.27 -10.73
C SER A 359 -43.95 10.33 -10.02
N SER A 360 -44.13 11.27 -9.11
CA SER A 360 -45.46 11.60 -8.60
C SER A 360 -46.25 12.12 -9.79
N LYS A 361 -47.18 11.28 -10.33
CA LYS A 361 -48.27 11.79 -11.14
C LYS A 361 -48.98 12.81 -10.27
N LYS A 362 -48.94 14.07 -10.69
CA LYS A 362 -49.86 15.11 -10.21
C LYS A 362 -51.26 14.57 -10.44
N GLU A 363 -51.94 14.22 -9.37
CA GLU A 363 -53.39 14.23 -9.40
C GLU A 363 -53.82 15.66 -9.68
N ALA A 364 -54.51 15.82 -10.83
CA ALA A 364 -55.15 17.05 -11.24
C ALA A 364 -56.52 17.14 -10.57
#